data_8304ab98150382d0ac42ebea3fa59a6a
#
_entry.id   8304ab98150382d0ac42ebea3fa59a6a
#
_cell.length_a   1.000
_cell.length_b   1.000
_cell.length_c   1.000
_cell.angle_alpha   90.00
_cell.angle_beta   90.00
_cell.angle_gamma   90.00
#
_symmetry.space_group_name_H-M   'P 1'
#
loop_
_entity.id
_entity.type
_entity.pdbx_description
1 polymer ?
#
loop_
_entity_poly.entity_id
_entity_poly.type
_entity_poly.pdbx_seq_one_letter_code
_entity_poly.pdbx_strand_id
1 'polypeptide(L)' 'MAKLDTIHAKLQDASKLLDEAAREMRDGTGMPSEQVARIGSAMAELMLVRHQIYLLRPDLMPAYLKGEDE' A
#
# COMPACT_ATOMS: atom_id res chain seq x y z
N MET A 1 14.97 -10.36 -14.38
CA MET A 1 15.42 -9.53 -13.26
C MET A 1 14.41 -9.56 -12.16
N ALA A 2 14.87 -9.85 -10.96
CA ALA A 2 13.98 -10.00 -9.83
C ALA A 2 13.70 -8.68 -9.09
N LYS A 3 14.16 -7.56 -9.64
CA LYS A 3 14.05 -6.29 -8.91
C LYS A 3 12.62 -5.84 -8.66
N LEU A 4 11.74 -6.10 -9.62
CA LEU A 4 10.34 -5.69 -9.41
C LEU A 4 9.69 -6.51 -8.31
N ASP A 5 10.05 -7.79 -8.20
CA ASP A 5 9.54 -8.61 -7.11
C ASP A 5 9.94 -8.03 -5.76
N THR A 6 11.20 -7.67 -5.63
CA THR A 6 11.73 -7.12 -4.38
C THR A 6 11.11 -5.77 -4.07
N ILE A 7 11.00 -4.91 -5.07
CA ILE A 7 10.40 -3.59 -4.90
C ILE A 7 8.94 -3.74 -4.48
N HIS A 8 8.22 -4.64 -5.13
CA HIS A 8 6.81 -4.88 -4.81
C HIS A 8 6.65 -5.32 -3.35
N ALA A 9 7.49 -6.27 -2.92
CA ALA A 9 7.44 -6.75 -1.54
C ALA A 9 7.70 -5.62 -0.55
N LYS A 10 8.65 -4.76 -0.85
CA LYS A 10 8.95 -3.63 0.03
C LYS A 10 7.79 -2.63 0.08
N LEU A 11 7.13 -2.40 -1.04
CA LEU A 11 5.98 -1.51 -1.06
C LEU A 11 4.80 -2.09 -0.31
N GLN A 12 4.61 -3.41 -0.38
CA GLN A 12 3.58 -4.05 0.42
C GLN A 12 3.85 -3.88 1.91
N ASP A 13 5.09 -4.09 2.31
CA ASP A 13 5.47 -3.92 3.72
C ASP A 13 5.29 -2.47 4.15
N ALA A 14 5.67 -1.53 3.31
CA ALA A 14 5.52 -0.11 3.63
C ALA A 14 4.04 0.25 3.80
N SER A 15 3.19 -0.25 2.91
CA SER A 15 1.75 0.02 3.01
C SER A 15 1.18 -0.53 4.31
N LYS A 16 1.62 -1.72 4.69
CA LYS A 16 1.16 -2.35 5.93
C LYS A 16 1.59 -1.53 7.14
N LEU A 17 2.84 -1.08 7.15
CA LEU A 17 3.35 -0.29 8.25
C LEU A 17 2.66 1.06 8.34
N LEU A 18 2.36 1.68 7.21
CA LEU A 18 1.62 2.94 7.19
C LEU A 18 0.21 2.75 7.73
N ASP A 19 -0.44 1.65 7.37
CA ASP A 19 -1.77 1.36 7.87
C ASP A 19 -1.76 1.18 9.39
N GLU A 20 -0.76 0.45 9.89
CA GLU A 20 -0.61 0.25 11.33
C GLU A 20 -0.36 1.58 12.04
N ALA A 21 0.51 2.41 11.46
CA ALA A 21 0.79 3.71 12.05
C ALA A 21 -0.47 4.58 12.09
N ALA A 22 -1.26 4.57 11.02
CA ALA A 22 -2.49 5.36 10.99
C ALA A 22 -3.47 4.90 12.07
N ARG A 23 -3.57 3.59 12.29
CA ARG A 23 -4.45 3.09 13.34
C ARG A 23 -3.99 3.53 14.71
N GLU A 24 -2.69 3.47 14.96
CA GLU A 24 -2.14 3.89 16.23
C GLU A 24 -2.32 5.39 16.44
N MET A 25 -2.21 6.17 15.38
CA MET A 25 -2.42 7.61 15.48
C MET A 25 -3.85 7.95 15.88
N ARG A 26 -4.82 7.13 15.49
CA ARG A 26 -6.23 7.36 15.86
C ARG A 26 -6.51 7.00 17.30
N ASP A 27 -5.69 6.13 17.90
CA ASP A 27 -6.02 5.51 19.17
C ASP A 27 -5.46 6.30 20.36
N GLY A 28 -5.96 7.53 20.51
CA GLY A 28 -5.69 8.28 21.74
C GLY A 28 -4.33 8.95 21.82
N THR A 29 -3.69 9.18 20.67
CA THR A 29 -2.39 9.85 20.67
C THR A 29 -2.51 11.37 20.67
N GLY A 30 -3.71 11.90 20.44
CA GLY A 30 -3.89 13.33 20.34
C GLY A 30 -3.48 13.89 18.97
N MET A 31 -3.13 13.04 18.03
CA MET A 31 -2.73 13.48 16.69
C MET A 31 -3.93 14.05 15.96
N PRO A 32 -3.82 15.24 15.34
CA PRO A 32 -4.93 15.80 14.57
C PRO A 32 -5.36 14.87 13.44
N SER A 33 -6.66 14.83 13.17
CA SER A 33 -7.20 13.93 12.14
C SER A 33 -6.64 14.22 10.77
N GLU A 34 -6.28 15.48 10.47
CA GLU A 34 -5.70 15.80 9.16
C GLU A 34 -4.36 15.13 8.95
N GLN A 35 -3.62 14.84 10.03
CA GLN A 35 -2.36 14.13 9.90
C GLN A 35 -2.59 12.66 9.55
N VAL A 36 -3.64 12.07 10.11
CA VAL A 36 -4.03 10.70 9.74
C VAL A 36 -4.42 10.66 8.26
N ALA A 37 -5.13 11.68 7.80
CA ALA A 37 -5.51 11.76 6.39
C ALA A 37 -4.29 11.84 5.47
N ARG A 38 -3.21 12.46 5.93
CA ARG A 38 -1.98 12.53 5.13
C ARG A 38 -1.35 11.15 4.96
N ILE A 39 -1.43 10.32 5.98
CA ILE A 39 -0.96 8.94 5.84
C ILE A 39 -1.79 8.23 4.78
N GLY A 40 -3.12 8.42 4.80
CA GLY A 40 -3.97 7.84 3.77
C GLY A 40 -3.59 8.29 2.38
N SER A 41 -3.26 9.57 2.21
CA SER A 41 -2.81 10.08 0.92
C SER A 41 -1.51 9.43 0.48
N ALA A 42 -0.57 9.22 1.42
CA ALA A 42 0.68 8.55 1.10
C ALA A 42 0.43 7.12 0.64
N MET A 43 -0.51 6.43 1.28
CA MET A 43 -0.86 5.08 0.87
C MET A 43 -1.46 5.05 -0.53
N ALA A 44 -2.28 6.05 -0.87
CA ALA A 44 -2.85 6.15 -2.21
C ALA A 44 -1.74 6.35 -3.26
N GLU A 45 -0.73 7.15 -2.94
CA GLU A 45 0.40 7.34 -3.85
C GLU A 45 1.16 6.04 -4.04
N LEU A 46 1.35 5.27 -2.97
CA LEU A 46 2.00 3.97 -3.09
C LEU A 46 1.20 3.02 -3.98
N MET A 47 -0.11 3.09 -3.90
CA MET A 47 -0.95 2.24 -4.75
C MET A 47 -0.77 2.56 -6.22
N LEU A 48 -0.55 3.83 -6.56
CA LEU A 48 -0.29 4.21 -7.94
C LEU A 48 1.00 3.58 -8.45
N VAL A 49 2.04 3.57 -7.61
CA VAL A 49 3.30 2.94 -7.99
C VAL A 49 3.11 1.44 -8.14
N ARG A 50 2.41 0.81 -7.20
CA ARG A 50 2.16 -0.62 -7.26
C ARG A 50 1.34 -0.98 -8.51
N HIS A 51 0.41 -0.11 -8.90
CA HIS A 51 -0.36 -0.34 -10.11
C HIS A 51 0.56 -0.39 -11.34
N GLN A 52 1.54 0.50 -11.42
CA GLN A 52 2.50 0.46 -12.52
C GLN A 52 3.29 -0.84 -12.54
N ILE A 53 3.65 -1.35 -11.35
CA ILE A 53 4.34 -2.63 -11.27
C ILE A 53 3.44 -3.74 -11.79
N TYR A 54 2.17 -3.72 -11.47
CA TYR A 54 1.24 -4.76 -11.96
C TYR A 54 1.09 -4.71 -13.46
N LEU A 55 1.19 -3.53 -14.08
CA LEU A 55 1.13 -3.43 -15.53
C LEU A 55 2.35 -4.08 -16.18
N LEU A 56 3.50 -4.01 -15.51
CA LEU A 56 4.72 -4.63 -15.99
C LEU A 56 4.81 -6.10 -15.61
N ARG A 57 4.27 -6.47 -14.48
CA ARG A 57 4.33 -7.83 -13.94
C ARG A 57 2.96 -8.22 -13.40
N PRO A 58 2.03 -8.58 -14.29
CA PRO A 58 0.67 -8.94 -13.83
C PRO A 58 0.64 -10.12 -12.87
N ASP A 59 1.67 -10.98 -12.91
CA ASP A 59 1.75 -12.11 -12.00
C ASP A 59 1.89 -11.71 -10.55
N LEU A 60 2.30 -10.48 -10.28
CA LEU A 60 2.43 -9.99 -8.90
C LEU A 60 1.12 -9.46 -8.34
N MET A 61 0.13 -9.26 -9.19
CA MET A 61 -1.16 -8.72 -8.74
C MET A 61 -1.92 -9.79 -7.95
N PRO A 62 -2.43 -9.44 -6.75
CA PRO A 62 -3.25 -10.39 -5.98
C PRO A 62 -4.48 -10.82 -6.77
N ALA A 63 -4.92 -12.05 -6.52
CA ALA A 63 -6.04 -12.62 -7.27
C ALA A 63 -7.31 -11.78 -7.14
N TYR A 64 -7.58 -11.22 -5.97
CA TYR A 64 -8.80 -10.44 -5.78
C TYR A 64 -8.79 -9.16 -6.62
N LEU A 65 -7.63 -8.64 -6.97
CA LEU A 65 -7.54 -7.47 -7.84
C LEU A 65 -7.65 -7.85 -9.31
N LYS A 66 -7.41 -9.11 -9.63
CA LYS A 66 -7.56 -9.60 -10.99
C LYS A 66 -9.00 -9.99 -11.32
N GLY A 67 -9.84 -10.10 -10.31
CA GLY A 67 -11.21 -10.53 -10.51
C GLY A 67 -11.33 -11.99 -10.89
N GLU A 68 -10.43 -12.82 -10.41
CA GLU A 68 -10.39 -14.23 -10.78
C GLU A 68 -11.16 -15.14 -9.87
N ASP A 69 -11.66 -14.62 -8.80
CA ASP A 69 -12.32 -15.45 -7.78
C ASP A 69 -13.82 -15.53 -7.98
N GLU A 70 -14.26 -15.34 -9.18
CA GLU A 70 -15.70 -15.45 -9.44
C GLU A 70 -16.15 -16.85 -9.63
#